data_693cbb1510e3691296f8ecc113d4b786
#
_entry.id   693cbb1510e3691296f8ecc113d4b786
#
_cell.length_a   1.000
_cell.length_b   1.000
_cell.length_c   1.000
_cell.angle_alpha   90.00
_cell.angle_beta   90.00
_cell.angle_gamma   90.00
#
_symmetry.space_group_name_H-M   'P 1'
#
loop_
_entity.id
_entity.type
_entity.pdbx_description
1 polymer ?
#
loop_
_entity_poly.entity_id
_entity_poly.type
_entity_poly.pdbx_seq_one_letter_code
_entity_poly.pdbx_strand_id
1 'polypeptide(L)'
;MKQSFKLLFVILLALGSVACSETEKKLTLDDVKAAEKTLMDENWTMNMDKASQVAETYCKFVEQNPNDSTAPTWLFHAMEINVNLKNADKCAELCNQLIDKYPESDWSPRSLILLGSYVYEDQLQDTALAHKAYQRLIDEYPNHHLVSDAEVLIKCLGLTDEEKLNMILMSQMEEED
;
A
#
# COMPACT_ATOMS: atom_id res chain seq x y z
N MET A 1 -39.61 16.01 -55.01
CA MET A 1 -38.14 16.24 -54.80
C MET A 1 -37.80 16.64 -53.36
N LYS A 2 -38.33 15.96 -52.36
CA LYS A 2 -38.01 16.26 -50.90
C LYS A 2 -37.69 15.03 -50.06
N GLN A 3 -37.52 13.84 -50.65
CA GLN A 3 -37.20 12.61 -49.92
C GLN A 3 -35.77 12.07 -50.12
N SER A 4 -35.04 12.55 -51.12
CA SER A 4 -33.69 12.05 -51.41
C SER A 4 -32.55 12.72 -50.59
N PHE A 5 -32.84 13.77 -49.81
CA PHE A 5 -31.85 14.51 -49.07
C PHE A 5 -31.67 14.02 -47.63
N LYS A 6 -32.60 13.19 -47.12
CA LYS A 6 -32.52 12.64 -45.75
C LYS A 6 -31.73 11.34 -45.64
N LEU A 7 -31.47 10.66 -46.78
CA LEU A 7 -30.73 9.38 -46.74
C LEU A 7 -29.21 9.55 -46.86
N LEU A 8 -28.73 10.74 -47.26
CA LEU A 8 -27.30 11.00 -47.41
C LEU A 8 -26.60 11.44 -46.12
N PHE A 9 -27.37 11.80 -45.07
CA PHE A 9 -26.79 12.30 -43.79
C PHE A 9 -26.60 11.22 -42.72
N VAL A 10 -27.11 10.00 -42.98
CA VAL A 10 -27.01 8.88 -42.00
C VAL A 10 -25.78 7.99 -42.25
N ILE A 11 -25.15 8.09 -43.43
CA ILE A 11 -23.99 7.23 -43.79
C ILE A 11 -22.63 7.85 -43.40
N LEU A 12 -22.59 9.12 -42.95
CA LEU A 12 -21.33 9.82 -42.64
C LEU A 12 -20.94 9.78 -41.16
N LEU A 13 -21.67 9.04 -40.31
CA LEU A 13 -21.41 8.94 -38.85
C LEU A 13 -20.88 7.58 -38.43
N ALA A 14 -20.48 6.71 -39.36
CA ALA A 14 -19.98 5.37 -39.08
C ALA A 14 -18.45 5.21 -39.35
N LEU A 15 -17.73 6.31 -39.56
CA LEU A 15 -16.27 6.29 -39.77
C LEU A 15 -15.60 7.12 -38.67
N GLY A 16 -15.69 6.66 -37.45
CA GLY A 16 -15.02 7.37 -36.36
C GLY A 16 -14.73 6.50 -35.18
N SER A 17 -13.49 6.16 -35.04
CA SER A 17 -12.76 5.56 -33.91
C SER A 17 -12.60 4.04 -33.96
N VAL A 18 -11.78 3.58 -34.90
CA VAL A 18 -10.77 2.59 -34.49
C VAL A 18 -9.77 3.35 -33.63
N ALA A 19 -10.13 3.57 -32.38
CA ALA A 19 -9.12 3.81 -31.37
C ALA A 19 -8.27 2.53 -31.37
N CYS A 20 -7.05 2.60 -31.90
CA CYS A 20 -6.01 1.66 -31.53
C CYS A 20 -5.90 1.73 -30.01
N SER A 21 -6.60 0.86 -29.30
CA SER A 21 -6.17 0.49 -27.97
C SER A 21 -4.87 -0.28 -28.21
N GLU A 22 -3.72 0.40 -28.08
CA GLU A 22 -2.49 -0.32 -27.79
C GLU A 22 -2.84 -1.20 -26.60
N THR A 23 -2.90 -2.51 -26.85
CA THR A 23 -3.06 -3.50 -25.78
C THR A 23 -1.81 -3.36 -24.94
N GLU A 24 -1.94 -2.63 -23.83
CA GLU A 24 -0.84 -2.41 -22.90
C GLU A 24 -0.27 -3.78 -22.50
N LYS A 25 1.02 -3.99 -22.72
CA LYS A 25 1.69 -5.26 -22.43
C LYS A 25 1.41 -5.64 -20.97
N LYS A 26 0.84 -6.81 -20.75
CA LYS A 26 0.65 -7.34 -19.39
C LYS A 26 2.01 -7.56 -18.74
N LEU A 27 2.18 -6.98 -17.54
CA LEU A 27 3.40 -7.15 -16.75
C LEU A 27 3.50 -8.58 -16.23
N THR A 28 4.71 -9.11 -16.26
CA THR A 28 5.09 -10.40 -15.70
C THR A 28 5.85 -10.21 -14.38
N LEU A 29 6.00 -11.28 -13.61
CA LEU A 29 6.83 -11.25 -12.40
C LEU A 29 8.30 -10.89 -12.71
N ASP A 30 8.80 -11.25 -13.90
CA ASP A 30 10.16 -10.89 -14.31
C ASP A 30 10.29 -9.38 -14.58
N ASP A 31 9.25 -8.73 -15.11
CA ASP A 31 9.23 -7.26 -15.28
C ASP A 31 9.27 -6.57 -13.90
N VAL A 32 8.54 -7.09 -12.90
CA VAL A 32 8.55 -6.60 -11.51
C VAL A 32 9.94 -6.76 -10.87
N LYS A 33 10.55 -7.94 -10.97
CA LYS A 33 11.90 -8.22 -10.46
C LYS A 33 12.97 -7.39 -11.16
N ALA A 34 12.78 -7.08 -12.43
CA ALA A 34 13.69 -6.18 -13.18
C ALA A 34 13.56 -4.73 -12.67
N ALA A 35 12.36 -4.26 -12.37
CA ALA A 35 12.16 -2.95 -11.77
C ALA A 35 12.77 -2.90 -10.35
N GLU A 36 12.56 -3.90 -9.51
CA GLU A 36 13.12 -4.01 -8.16
C GLU A 36 14.65 -3.84 -8.14
N LYS A 37 15.35 -4.45 -9.08
CA LYS A 37 16.83 -4.31 -9.20
C LYS A 37 17.29 -2.88 -9.42
N THR A 38 16.44 -2.00 -9.90
CA THR A 38 16.76 -0.58 -10.11
C THR A 38 16.53 0.27 -8.86
N LEU A 39 15.87 -0.30 -7.84
CA LEU A 39 15.49 0.41 -6.62
C LEU A 39 16.69 0.74 -5.74
N MET A 40 17.70 -0.12 -5.73
CA MET A 40 18.90 0.06 -4.91
C MET A 40 20.09 0.46 -5.78
N ASP A 41 20.90 1.38 -5.28
CA ASP A 41 22.16 1.76 -5.90
C ASP A 41 23.31 0.79 -5.53
N GLU A 42 24.53 1.08 -6.02
CA GLU A 42 25.72 0.28 -5.77
C GLU A 42 26.13 0.24 -4.27
N ASN A 43 25.64 1.19 -3.47
CA ASN A 43 25.89 1.30 -2.03
C ASN A 43 24.73 0.74 -1.18
N TRP A 44 23.79 0.03 -1.78
CA TRP A 44 22.60 -0.48 -1.13
C TRP A 44 21.68 0.61 -0.54
N THR A 45 21.72 1.80 -1.13
CA THR A 45 20.85 2.92 -0.80
C THR A 45 19.69 2.98 -1.79
N MET A 46 18.49 3.30 -1.29
CA MET A 46 17.33 3.42 -2.16
C MET A 46 17.51 4.53 -3.18
N ASN A 47 17.38 4.19 -4.46
CA ASN A 47 17.41 5.14 -5.56
C ASN A 47 16.07 5.91 -5.63
N MET A 48 16.03 7.08 -5.00
CA MET A 48 14.81 7.88 -4.88
C MET A 48 14.25 8.33 -6.23
N ASP A 49 15.11 8.52 -7.25
CA ASP A 49 14.67 8.90 -8.61
C ASP A 49 13.90 7.76 -9.31
N LYS A 50 14.13 6.52 -8.88
CA LYS A 50 13.46 5.32 -9.40
C LYS A 50 12.32 4.83 -8.53
N ALA A 51 12.32 5.19 -7.25
CA ALA A 51 11.42 4.64 -6.26
C ALA A 51 9.93 4.75 -6.66
N SER A 52 9.50 5.92 -7.12
CA SER A 52 8.11 6.11 -7.56
C SER A 52 7.75 5.20 -8.74
N GLN A 53 8.61 5.10 -9.75
CA GLN A 53 8.39 4.25 -10.92
C GLN A 53 8.35 2.76 -10.55
N VAL A 54 9.18 2.33 -9.61
CA VAL A 54 9.19 0.94 -9.11
C VAL A 54 7.88 0.65 -8.37
N ALA A 55 7.45 1.52 -7.45
CA ALA A 55 6.19 1.38 -6.73
C ALA A 55 4.97 1.32 -7.69
N GLU A 56 4.96 2.18 -8.72
CA GLU A 56 3.93 2.14 -9.76
C GLU A 56 3.94 0.82 -10.55
N THR A 57 5.12 0.28 -10.85
CA THR A 57 5.25 -1.02 -11.52
C THR A 57 4.66 -2.13 -10.67
N TYR A 58 4.89 -2.13 -9.36
CA TYR A 58 4.30 -3.10 -8.43
C TYR A 58 2.77 -3.01 -8.41
N CYS A 59 2.23 -1.79 -8.25
CA CYS A 59 0.78 -1.57 -8.27
C CYS A 59 0.15 -2.06 -9.59
N LYS A 60 0.74 -1.70 -10.73
CA LYS A 60 0.26 -2.09 -12.05
C LYS A 60 0.32 -3.61 -12.27
N PHE A 61 1.38 -4.27 -11.80
CA PHE A 61 1.45 -5.73 -11.84
C PHE A 61 0.28 -6.34 -11.08
N VAL A 62 -0.02 -5.86 -9.88
CA VAL A 62 -1.12 -6.37 -9.05
C VAL A 62 -2.48 -6.11 -9.70
N GLU A 63 -2.69 -4.94 -10.29
CA GLU A 63 -3.93 -4.63 -11.03
C GLU A 63 -4.16 -5.60 -12.20
N GLN A 64 -3.10 -5.94 -12.92
CA GLN A 64 -3.16 -6.85 -14.06
C GLN A 64 -3.17 -8.33 -13.66
N ASN A 65 -2.74 -8.68 -12.45
CA ASN A 65 -2.60 -10.05 -11.95
C ASN A 65 -3.13 -10.19 -10.51
N PRO A 66 -4.41 -9.82 -10.24
CA PRO A 66 -4.93 -9.76 -8.86
C PRO A 66 -4.98 -11.10 -8.14
N ASN A 67 -4.96 -12.21 -8.89
CA ASN A 67 -4.98 -13.58 -8.35
C ASN A 67 -3.58 -14.21 -8.24
N ASP A 68 -2.52 -13.46 -8.54
CA ASP A 68 -1.15 -13.94 -8.33
C ASP A 68 -0.86 -14.04 -6.83
N SER A 69 -0.29 -15.16 -6.39
CA SER A 69 0.00 -15.40 -4.98
C SER A 69 0.98 -14.39 -4.37
N THR A 70 1.76 -13.71 -5.20
CA THR A 70 2.71 -12.67 -4.79
C THR A 70 2.12 -11.26 -4.81
N ALA A 71 0.89 -11.08 -5.32
CA ALA A 71 0.25 -9.77 -5.43
C ALA A 71 0.22 -8.98 -4.11
N PRO A 72 -0.18 -9.56 -2.96
CA PRO A 72 -0.16 -8.83 -1.69
C PRO A 72 1.25 -8.41 -1.27
N THR A 73 2.28 -9.20 -1.57
CA THR A 73 3.67 -8.84 -1.30
C THR A 73 4.08 -7.58 -2.06
N TRP A 74 3.73 -7.49 -3.34
CA TRP A 74 4.09 -6.32 -4.15
C TRP A 74 3.33 -5.06 -3.75
N LEU A 75 2.07 -5.18 -3.30
CA LEU A 75 1.35 -4.04 -2.72
C LEU A 75 2.02 -3.53 -1.44
N PHE A 76 2.45 -4.45 -0.57
CA PHE A 76 3.15 -4.09 0.66
C PHE A 76 4.49 -3.42 0.35
N HIS A 77 5.28 -3.95 -0.57
CA HIS A 77 6.54 -3.31 -1.00
C HIS A 77 6.31 -1.94 -1.66
N ALA A 78 5.22 -1.77 -2.44
CA ALA A 78 4.85 -0.46 -2.94
C ALA A 78 4.53 0.52 -1.80
N MET A 79 3.89 0.05 -0.72
CA MET A 79 3.64 0.85 0.47
C MET A 79 4.95 1.25 1.18
N GLU A 80 5.89 0.32 1.39
CA GLU A 80 7.20 0.59 2.00
C GLU A 80 7.98 1.66 1.21
N ILE A 81 7.97 1.60 -0.12
CA ILE A 81 8.57 2.64 -0.96
C ILE A 81 7.87 3.98 -0.71
N ASN A 82 6.54 4.02 -0.65
CA ASN A 82 5.79 5.26 -0.43
C ASN A 82 5.99 5.83 0.98
N VAL A 83 6.30 5.02 2.00
CA VAL A 83 6.76 5.50 3.31
C VAL A 83 8.04 6.32 3.17
N ASN A 84 9.03 5.81 2.42
CA ASN A 84 10.29 6.50 2.18
C ASN A 84 10.10 7.78 1.32
N LEU A 85 9.15 7.76 0.40
CA LEU A 85 8.74 8.93 -0.39
C LEU A 85 7.89 9.94 0.40
N LYS A 86 7.54 9.64 1.65
CA LYS A 86 6.65 10.43 2.53
C LYS A 86 5.27 10.70 1.91
N ASN A 87 4.77 9.74 1.15
CA ASN A 87 3.45 9.81 0.51
C ASN A 87 2.40 9.10 1.37
N ALA A 88 1.95 9.78 2.42
CA ALA A 88 1.01 9.25 3.41
C ALA A 88 -0.32 8.81 2.78
N ASP A 89 -0.86 9.59 1.85
CA ASP A 89 -2.13 9.28 1.18
C ASP A 89 -2.03 7.96 0.39
N LYS A 90 -0.92 7.76 -0.33
CA LYS A 90 -0.71 6.51 -1.08
C LYS A 90 -0.48 5.32 -0.16
N CYS A 91 0.19 5.50 0.97
CA CYS A 91 0.32 4.45 1.98
C CYS A 91 -1.05 4.02 2.52
N ALA A 92 -1.93 4.97 2.86
CA ALA A 92 -3.29 4.67 3.33
C ALA A 92 -4.12 3.95 2.25
N GLU A 93 -4.02 4.39 0.98
CA GLU A 93 -4.68 3.74 -0.16
C GLU A 93 -4.22 2.28 -0.30
N LEU A 94 -2.91 2.03 -0.30
CA LEU A 94 -2.34 0.68 -0.47
C LEU A 94 -2.67 -0.24 0.70
N CYS A 95 -2.67 0.28 1.94
CA CYS A 95 -3.11 -0.45 3.12
C CYS A 95 -4.57 -0.91 2.96
N ASN A 96 -5.48 -0.01 2.56
CA ASN A 96 -6.87 -0.37 2.31
C ASN A 96 -7.01 -1.39 1.18
N GLN A 97 -6.24 -1.26 0.10
CA GLN A 97 -6.25 -2.26 -0.98
C GLN A 97 -5.80 -3.65 -0.49
N LEU A 98 -4.78 -3.74 0.39
CA LEU A 98 -4.34 -5.00 0.99
C LEU A 98 -5.46 -5.64 1.78
N ILE A 99 -6.10 -4.90 2.67
CA ILE A 99 -7.16 -5.39 3.55
C ILE A 99 -8.39 -5.81 2.75
N ASP A 100 -8.81 -5.00 1.77
CA ASP A 100 -10.02 -5.23 0.99
C ASP A 100 -9.88 -6.40 0.00
N LYS A 101 -8.70 -6.54 -0.64
CA LYS A 101 -8.49 -7.54 -1.70
C LYS A 101 -7.83 -8.82 -1.19
N TYR A 102 -7.03 -8.74 -0.13
CA TYR A 102 -6.20 -9.84 0.37
C TYR A 102 -6.30 -9.96 1.90
N PRO A 103 -7.51 -10.02 2.49
CA PRO A 103 -7.71 -10.02 3.94
C PRO A 103 -6.98 -11.17 4.64
N GLU A 104 -6.83 -12.32 3.97
CA GLU A 104 -6.16 -13.51 4.51
C GLU A 104 -4.62 -13.44 4.39
N SER A 105 -4.08 -12.40 3.78
CA SER A 105 -2.63 -12.23 3.65
C SER A 105 -2.03 -11.68 4.93
N ASP A 106 -0.89 -12.24 5.35
CA ASP A 106 -0.09 -11.73 6.46
C ASP A 106 0.39 -10.28 6.27
N TRP A 107 0.41 -9.81 5.01
CA TRP A 107 0.74 -8.42 4.69
C TRP A 107 -0.35 -7.42 5.08
N SER A 108 -1.61 -7.85 5.18
CA SER A 108 -2.72 -6.97 5.53
C SER A 108 -2.64 -6.45 6.97
N PRO A 109 -2.51 -7.29 8.02
CA PRO A 109 -2.26 -6.79 9.37
C PRO A 109 -0.92 -6.05 9.51
N ARG A 110 0.14 -6.47 8.79
CA ARG A 110 1.44 -5.75 8.79
C ARG A 110 1.32 -4.34 8.23
N SER A 111 0.48 -4.14 7.20
CA SER A 111 0.26 -2.81 6.63
C SER A 111 -0.40 -1.84 7.60
N LEU A 112 -1.22 -2.33 8.53
CA LEU A 112 -1.82 -1.51 9.59
C LEU A 112 -0.79 -1.04 10.61
N ILE A 113 0.18 -1.90 10.99
CA ILE A 113 1.31 -1.48 11.84
C ILE A 113 2.14 -0.42 11.12
N LEU A 114 2.52 -0.66 9.86
CA LEU A 114 3.32 0.28 9.07
C LEU A 114 2.60 1.64 8.92
N LEU A 115 1.29 1.61 8.65
CA LEU A 115 0.48 2.81 8.52
C LEU A 115 0.38 3.58 9.85
N GLY A 116 0.15 2.88 10.95
CA GLY A 116 0.05 3.50 12.27
C GLY A 116 1.36 4.13 12.71
N SER A 117 2.46 3.37 12.69
CA SER A 117 3.73 3.79 13.26
C SER A 117 4.49 4.78 12.37
N TYR A 118 4.78 4.41 11.12
CA TYR A 118 5.64 5.24 10.26
C TYR A 118 4.90 6.38 9.57
N VAL A 119 3.62 6.19 9.23
CA VAL A 119 2.88 7.22 8.51
C VAL A 119 2.18 8.16 9.47
N TYR A 120 1.34 7.63 10.35
CA TYR A 120 0.49 8.47 11.19
C TYR A 120 1.25 9.01 12.42
N GLU A 121 2.00 8.16 13.15
CA GLU A 121 2.71 8.60 14.34
C GLU A 121 3.98 9.39 13.98
N ASP A 122 4.85 8.85 13.13
CA ASP A 122 6.17 9.45 12.84
C ASP A 122 6.06 10.62 11.83
N GLN A 123 5.47 10.40 10.66
CA GLN A 123 5.46 11.43 9.60
C GLN A 123 4.41 12.51 9.81
N LEU A 124 3.19 12.14 10.22
CA LEU A 124 2.07 13.08 10.40
C LEU A 124 1.89 13.55 11.84
N GLN A 125 2.53 12.87 12.82
CA GLN A 125 2.38 13.11 14.26
C GLN A 125 0.90 13.12 14.70
N ASP A 126 0.08 12.29 14.05
CA ASP A 126 -1.34 12.13 14.33
C ASP A 126 -1.61 10.85 15.11
N THR A 127 -1.54 10.95 16.44
CA THR A 127 -1.78 9.83 17.35
C THR A 127 -3.21 9.29 17.27
N ALA A 128 -4.19 10.10 16.85
CA ALA A 128 -5.58 9.65 16.71
C ALA A 128 -5.76 8.75 15.48
N LEU A 129 -5.08 9.05 14.36
CA LEU A 129 -5.05 8.18 13.20
C LEU A 129 -4.23 6.92 13.46
N ALA A 130 -3.09 7.03 14.16
CA ALA A 130 -2.28 5.88 14.56
C ALA A 130 -3.09 4.91 15.44
N HIS A 131 -3.79 5.42 16.45
CA HIS A 131 -4.68 4.62 17.29
C HIS A 131 -5.73 3.88 16.46
N LYS A 132 -6.37 4.55 15.50
CA LYS A 132 -7.37 3.91 14.63
C LYS A 132 -6.78 2.77 13.79
N ALA A 133 -5.55 2.92 13.29
CA ALA A 133 -4.89 1.86 12.51
C ALA A 133 -4.59 0.64 13.38
N TYR A 134 -4.06 0.83 14.60
CA TYR A 134 -3.79 -0.25 15.54
C TYR A 134 -5.08 -0.93 16.03
N GLN A 135 -6.11 -0.14 16.37
CA GLN A 135 -7.41 -0.68 16.78
C GLN A 135 -8.04 -1.52 15.66
N ARG A 136 -7.93 -1.06 14.41
CA ARG A 136 -8.41 -1.80 13.25
C ARG A 136 -7.71 -3.16 13.11
N LEU A 137 -6.40 -3.23 13.39
CA LEU A 137 -5.69 -4.51 13.41
C LEU A 137 -6.28 -5.45 14.47
N ILE A 138 -6.51 -4.97 15.68
CA ILE A 138 -7.06 -5.76 16.76
C ILE A 138 -8.46 -6.27 16.40
N ASP A 139 -9.31 -5.41 15.82
CA ASP A 139 -10.70 -5.72 15.51
C ASP A 139 -10.84 -6.67 14.31
N GLU A 140 -10.07 -6.46 13.25
CA GLU A 140 -10.17 -7.22 11.99
C GLU A 140 -9.32 -8.50 12.00
N TYR A 141 -8.23 -8.54 12.81
CA TYR A 141 -7.29 -9.66 12.87
C TYR A 141 -7.05 -10.16 14.30
N PRO A 142 -8.09 -10.48 15.10
CA PRO A 142 -7.96 -10.72 16.54
C PRO A 142 -7.06 -11.90 16.93
N ASN A 143 -6.82 -12.83 16.02
CA ASN A 143 -5.98 -14.00 16.26
C ASN A 143 -4.56 -13.85 15.66
N HIS A 144 -4.22 -12.69 15.12
CA HIS A 144 -2.92 -12.48 14.51
C HIS A 144 -1.87 -12.15 15.59
N HIS A 145 -0.63 -12.63 15.41
CA HIS A 145 0.44 -12.43 16.39
C HIS A 145 0.78 -10.95 16.64
N LEU A 146 0.48 -10.04 15.70
CA LEU A 146 0.70 -8.60 15.85
C LEU A 146 -0.34 -7.89 16.74
N VAL A 147 -1.36 -8.58 17.24
CA VAL A 147 -2.36 -7.97 18.14
C VAL A 147 -1.71 -7.45 19.41
N SER A 148 -0.85 -8.26 20.04
CA SER A 148 -0.11 -7.85 21.23
C SER A 148 0.78 -6.62 20.98
N ASP A 149 1.43 -6.58 19.80
CA ASP A 149 2.24 -5.42 19.42
C ASP A 149 1.38 -4.16 19.23
N ALA A 150 0.22 -4.30 18.59
CA ALA A 150 -0.73 -3.20 18.41
C ALA A 150 -1.26 -2.65 19.74
N GLU A 151 -1.56 -3.53 20.71
CA GLU A 151 -1.98 -3.12 22.06
C GLU A 151 -0.89 -2.33 22.79
N VAL A 152 0.37 -2.77 22.66
CA VAL A 152 1.53 -2.04 23.23
C VAL A 152 1.70 -0.70 22.55
N LEU A 153 1.62 -0.65 21.21
CA LEU A 153 1.74 0.59 20.44
C LEU A 153 0.65 1.60 20.85
N ILE A 154 -0.59 1.16 21.05
CA ILE A 154 -1.67 2.04 21.55
C ILE A 154 -1.32 2.64 22.91
N LYS A 155 -0.77 1.84 23.83
CA LYS A 155 -0.35 2.34 25.16
C LYS A 155 0.80 3.34 25.08
N CYS A 156 1.64 3.20 24.06
CA CYS A 156 2.81 4.06 23.83
C CYS A 156 2.47 5.38 23.11
N LEU A 157 1.26 5.53 22.57
CA LEU A 157 0.88 6.71 21.78
C LEU A 157 1.00 8.00 22.60
N GLY A 158 1.74 8.97 22.05
CA GLY A 158 1.95 10.27 22.66
C GLY A 158 2.93 10.30 23.84
N LEU A 159 3.51 9.16 24.21
CA LEU A 159 4.56 9.10 25.23
C LEU A 159 5.91 9.53 24.64
N THR A 160 6.70 10.19 25.47
CA THR A 160 8.12 10.44 25.19
C THR A 160 8.94 9.15 25.21
N ASP A 161 10.13 9.17 24.62
CA ASP A 161 11.02 7.98 24.62
C ASP A 161 11.39 7.54 26.05
N GLU A 162 11.52 8.49 26.99
CA GLU A 162 11.76 8.19 28.41
C GLU A 162 10.55 7.49 29.04
N GLU A 163 9.35 7.96 28.79
CA GLU A 163 8.11 7.33 29.28
C GLU A 163 7.89 5.94 28.69
N LYS A 164 8.16 5.75 27.39
CA LYS A 164 8.12 4.44 26.73
C LYS A 164 9.12 3.47 27.38
N LEU A 165 10.35 3.90 27.61
CA LEU A 165 11.37 3.09 28.27
C LEU A 165 10.94 2.69 29.70
N ASN A 166 10.44 3.65 30.47
CA ASN A 166 9.97 3.39 31.85
C ASN A 166 8.81 2.39 31.85
N MET A 167 7.87 2.49 30.93
CA MET A 167 6.75 1.55 30.80
C MET A 167 7.25 0.12 30.52
N ILE A 168 8.24 -0.05 29.61
CA ILE A 168 8.82 -1.35 29.28
C ILE A 168 9.54 -1.94 30.50
N LEU A 169 10.34 -1.14 31.21
CA LEU A 169 11.06 -1.59 32.40
C LEU A 169 10.11 -2.04 33.52
N MET A 170 9.01 -1.31 33.74
CA MET A 170 7.99 -1.67 34.73
C MET A 170 7.29 -2.98 34.37
N SER A 171 6.93 -3.19 33.10
CA SER A 171 6.28 -4.43 32.67
C SER A 171 7.18 -5.67 32.85
N GLN A 172 8.49 -5.53 32.64
CA GLN A 172 9.45 -6.62 32.86
C GLN A 172 9.60 -6.98 34.33
N MET A 173 9.47 -6.00 35.24
CA MET A 173 9.54 -6.25 36.70
C MET A 173 8.28 -6.97 37.22
N GLU A 174 7.12 -6.73 36.62
CA GLU A 174 5.87 -7.39 36.98
C GLU A 174 5.78 -8.85 36.51
N GLU A 175 6.55 -9.25 35.49
CA GLU A 175 6.61 -10.64 35.03
C GLU A 175 7.58 -11.52 35.84
N GLU A 176 8.46 -10.92 36.66
CA GLU A 176 9.42 -11.65 37.50
C GLU A 176 8.90 -11.95 38.92
N ASP A 177 7.75 -11.41 39.32
CA ASP A 177 7.08 -11.64 40.60
C ASP A 177 5.93 -12.67 40.48
#